data_efe4925ffcd02da7141fbc83b21565de
#
_entry.id   efe4925ffcd02da7141fbc83b21565de
#
_cell.length_a   1.000
_cell.length_b   1.000
_cell.length_c   1.000
_cell.angle_alpha   90.00
_cell.angle_beta   90.00
_cell.angle_gamma   90.00
#
_symmetry.space_group_name_H-M   'P 1'
#
loop_
_entity.id
_entity.type
_entity.pdbx_description
1 polymer ?
#
loop_
_entity_poly.entity_id
_entity_poly.type
_entity_poly.pdbx_seq_one_letter_code
_entity_poly.pdbx_strand_id
1 'polypeptide(L)'
;MDYSMLVVVLMALPLVASLLMAALPSKSVPRGLYEAIHLASLAGVLVLSLFLTAQVVTSGEAVNAIGLWFHLDALGSVFVALIGCIGFLTGFYSLAYIRHDVEIGHMSPSQVKQYYVFFSLFVFTMLVVALSNNIIMMWVGIEATTLSTVFLVGAYSTKLSLEAAWKYVIVCTAGVAFGLYGTVLVYANAADVMADAHQAVFWTSLLPYASQFDVVLMQIAFVFAAIRLGPTAGLSPLHPSPPDSPPLPHSPLPSASPP
;
A
#
# COMPACT_ATOMS: atom_id res chain seq x y z
N MET A 1 19.90 6.31 -21.29
CA MET A 1 18.97 5.22 -20.91
C MET A 1 17.63 5.85 -20.67
N ASP A 2 16.58 5.24 -21.18
CA ASP A 2 15.23 5.79 -20.98
C ASP A 2 14.72 5.39 -19.56
N TYR A 3 14.90 6.28 -18.62
CA TYR A 3 14.52 6.04 -17.21
C TYR A 3 13.00 5.83 -17.05
N SER A 4 12.19 6.28 -18.02
CA SER A 4 10.73 6.07 -18.01
C SER A 4 10.39 4.58 -18.04
N MET A 5 11.12 3.80 -18.85
CA MET A 5 10.96 2.34 -18.89
C MET A 5 11.35 1.66 -17.59
N LEU A 6 12.36 2.17 -16.86
CA LEU A 6 12.75 1.61 -15.56
C LEU A 6 11.68 1.83 -14.49
N VAL A 7 10.98 2.97 -14.51
CA VAL A 7 9.83 3.22 -13.63
C VAL A 7 8.70 2.23 -13.90
N VAL A 8 8.41 1.93 -15.17
CA VAL A 8 7.41 0.94 -15.56
C VAL A 8 7.82 -0.47 -15.09
N VAL A 9 9.10 -0.84 -15.30
CA VAL A 9 9.62 -2.14 -14.84
C VAL A 9 9.56 -2.25 -13.32
N LEU A 10 9.89 -1.18 -12.58
CA LEU A 10 9.80 -1.15 -11.13
C LEU A 10 8.39 -1.51 -10.62
N MET A 11 7.35 -0.95 -11.24
CA MET A 11 5.96 -1.27 -10.91
C MET A 11 5.54 -2.66 -11.41
N ALA A 12 5.99 -3.06 -12.59
CA ALA A 12 5.61 -4.33 -13.20
C ALA A 12 6.13 -5.54 -12.41
N LEU A 13 7.31 -5.45 -11.79
CA LEU A 13 7.93 -6.55 -11.06
C LEU A 13 7.02 -7.17 -9.98
N PRO A 14 6.51 -6.43 -8.99
CA PRO A 14 5.67 -7.01 -7.96
C PRO A 14 4.29 -7.41 -8.50
N LEU A 15 3.75 -6.72 -9.51
CA LEU A 15 2.51 -7.09 -10.16
C LEU A 15 2.63 -8.43 -10.88
N VAL A 16 3.66 -8.60 -11.72
CA VAL A 16 3.91 -9.84 -12.46
C VAL A 16 4.18 -10.99 -11.50
N ALA A 17 4.96 -10.77 -10.43
CA ALA A 17 5.19 -11.78 -9.42
C ALA A 17 3.89 -12.21 -8.72
N SER A 18 3.02 -11.25 -8.36
CA SER A 18 1.70 -11.54 -7.78
C SER A 18 0.84 -12.37 -8.73
N LEU A 19 0.73 -11.96 -10.01
CA LEU A 19 -0.06 -12.68 -11.02
C LEU A 19 0.49 -14.08 -11.31
N LEU A 20 1.81 -14.22 -11.43
CA LEU A 20 2.45 -15.53 -11.59
C LEU A 20 2.15 -16.47 -10.42
N MET A 21 2.34 -16.00 -9.19
CA MET A 21 2.01 -16.79 -8.00
C MET A 21 0.51 -17.09 -7.91
N ALA A 22 -0.36 -16.18 -8.31
CA ALA A 22 -1.80 -16.42 -8.36
C ALA A 22 -2.21 -17.50 -9.37
N ALA A 23 -1.52 -17.56 -10.52
CA ALA A 23 -1.78 -18.56 -11.57
C ALA A 23 -1.29 -19.97 -11.20
N LEU A 24 -0.25 -20.10 -10.35
CA LEU A 24 0.31 -21.38 -9.97
C LEU A 24 -0.62 -22.18 -9.03
N PRO A 25 -0.82 -23.49 -9.24
CA PRO A 25 -1.65 -24.32 -8.38
C PRO A 25 -0.99 -24.60 -7.03
N SER A 26 -1.66 -24.26 -5.92
CA SER A 26 -1.09 -24.36 -4.56
C SER A 26 -0.72 -25.78 -4.11
N LYS A 27 -1.34 -26.83 -4.71
CA LYS A 27 -1.10 -28.24 -4.32
C LYS A 27 0.07 -28.91 -5.04
N SER A 28 0.42 -28.42 -6.26
CA SER A 28 1.43 -29.09 -7.10
C SER A 28 2.77 -28.37 -7.12
N VAL A 29 2.85 -27.16 -6.58
CA VAL A 29 4.05 -26.33 -6.62
C VAL A 29 4.71 -26.31 -5.26
N PRO A 30 6.03 -26.57 -5.17
CA PRO A 30 6.75 -26.52 -3.91
C PRO A 30 6.75 -25.09 -3.36
N ARG A 31 6.60 -24.96 -2.04
CA ARG A 31 6.62 -23.67 -1.32
C ARG A 31 7.84 -22.81 -1.70
N GLY A 32 9.00 -23.43 -1.84
CA GLY A 32 10.24 -22.74 -2.19
C GLY A 32 10.18 -21.94 -3.50
N LEU A 33 9.31 -22.32 -4.46
CA LEU A 33 9.14 -21.55 -5.68
C LEU A 33 8.40 -20.23 -5.42
N TYR A 34 7.35 -20.24 -4.57
CA TYR A 34 6.66 -19.01 -4.17
C TYR A 34 7.60 -18.06 -3.44
N GLU A 35 8.40 -18.62 -2.51
CA GLU A 35 9.41 -17.87 -1.76
C GLU A 35 10.46 -17.24 -2.69
N ALA A 36 10.95 -18.01 -3.67
CA ALA A 36 11.94 -17.52 -4.65
C ALA A 36 11.39 -16.41 -5.55
N ILE A 37 10.17 -16.57 -6.09
CA ILE A 37 9.52 -15.54 -6.94
C ILE A 37 9.31 -14.28 -6.11
N HIS A 38 8.80 -14.42 -4.90
CA HIS A 38 8.55 -13.30 -3.98
C HIS A 38 9.83 -12.52 -3.68
N LEU A 39 10.87 -13.22 -3.21
CA LEU A 39 12.13 -12.60 -2.84
C LEU A 39 12.85 -11.99 -4.04
N ALA A 40 12.87 -12.66 -5.19
CA ALA A 40 13.48 -12.13 -6.42
C ALA A 40 12.78 -10.84 -6.89
N SER A 41 11.44 -10.81 -6.81
CA SER A 41 10.67 -9.61 -7.13
C SER A 41 11.00 -8.44 -6.19
N LEU A 42 11.01 -8.67 -4.87
CA LEU A 42 11.33 -7.63 -3.89
C LEU A 42 12.78 -7.16 -3.97
N ALA A 43 13.73 -8.06 -4.25
CA ALA A 43 15.13 -7.69 -4.49
C ALA A 43 15.25 -6.80 -5.74
N GLY A 44 14.52 -7.14 -6.82
CA GLY A 44 14.45 -6.32 -8.02
C GLY A 44 13.86 -4.94 -7.73
N VAL A 45 12.76 -4.87 -6.96
CA VAL A 45 12.17 -3.60 -6.52
C VAL A 45 13.19 -2.78 -5.72
N LEU A 46 13.90 -3.39 -4.76
CA LEU A 46 14.93 -2.72 -3.96
C LEU A 46 16.03 -2.13 -4.84
N VAL A 47 16.60 -2.93 -5.73
CA VAL A 47 17.71 -2.48 -6.60
C VAL A 47 17.27 -1.35 -7.51
N LEU A 48 16.11 -1.49 -8.16
CA LEU A 48 15.58 -0.46 -9.07
C LEU A 48 15.17 0.81 -8.32
N SER A 49 14.56 0.69 -7.14
CA SER A 49 14.17 1.85 -6.34
C SER A 49 15.38 2.67 -5.92
N LEU A 50 16.44 2.02 -5.41
CA LEU A 50 17.68 2.70 -5.02
C LEU A 50 18.40 3.32 -6.23
N PHE A 51 18.44 2.60 -7.36
CA PHE A 51 19.04 3.11 -8.60
C PHE A 51 18.32 4.36 -9.10
N LEU A 52 16.98 4.32 -9.22
CA LEU A 52 16.19 5.46 -9.68
C LEU A 52 16.28 6.65 -8.71
N THR A 53 16.27 6.38 -7.41
CA THR A 53 16.47 7.43 -6.39
C THR A 53 17.83 8.09 -6.54
N ALA A 54 18.90 7.31 -6.70
CA ALA A 54 20.23 7.85 -6.93
C ALA A 54 20.29 8.71 -8.21
N GLN A 55 19.62 8.28 -9.29
CA GLN A 55 19.56 9.04 -10.53
C GLN A 55 18.83 10.38 -10.35
N VAL A 56 17.64 10.38 -9.77
CA VAL A 56 16.85 11.61 -9.55
C VAL A 56 17.59 12.59 -8.65
N VAL A 57 18.23 12.10 -7.56
CA VAL A 57 18.99 12.96 -6.64
C VAL A 57 20.25 13.53 -7.29
N THR A 58 20.94 12.77 -8.14
CA THR A 58 22.18 13.23 -8.78
C THR A 58 21.94 14.12 -10.00
N SER A 59 20.88 13.86 -10.78
CA SER A 59 20.53 14.67 -11.96
C SER A 59 19.73 15.93 -11.59
N GLY A 60 18.98 15.90 -10.49
CA GLY A 60 18.02 16.96 -10.13
C GLY A 60 16.80 17.00 -11.04
N GLU A 61 16.65 16.04 -11.97
CA GLU A 61 15.56 15.99 -12.94
C GLU A 61 14.53 14.93 -12.56
N ALA A 62 13.25 15.29 -12.65
CA ALA A 62 12.16 14.34 -12.44
C ALA A 62 11.98 13.43 -13.68
N VAL A 63 11.55 12.18 -13.42
CA VAL A 63 11.30 11.19 -14.47
C VAL A 63 9.80 11.00 -14.66
N ASN A 64 9.31 11.22 -15.89
CA ASN A 64 7.92 10.92 -16.25
C ASN A 64 7.85 9.54 -16.93
N ALA A 65 6.78 8.79 -16.63
CA ALA A 65 6.51 7.51 -17.29
C ALA A 65 5.03 7.40 -17.70
N ILE A 66 4.80 6.72 -18.82
CA ILE A 66 3.47 6.57 -19.44
C ILE A 66 2.82 7.96 -19.65
N GLY A 67 3.52 8.83 -20.37
CA GLY A 67 3.14 10.23 -20.52
C GLY A 67 3.27 10.98 -19.19
N LEU A 68 2.19 11.58 -18.71
CA LEU A 68 2.13 12.30 -17.43
C LEU A 68 1.48 11.48 -16.29
N TRP A 69 1.15 10.20 -16.51
CA TRP A 69 0.44 9.40 -15.49
C TRP A 69 1.28 9.11 -14.26
N PHE A 70 2.57 8.87 -14.46
CA PHE A 70 3.51 8.61 -13.38
C PHE A 70 4.65 9.62 -13.42
N HIS A 71 4.99 10.12 -12.23
CA HIS A 71 5.99 11.15 -12.03
C HIS A 71 6.87 10.79 -10.84
N LEU A 72 8.17 10.73 -11.06
CA LEU A 72 9.15 10.45 -10.03
C LEU A 72 10.01 11.70 -9.83
N ASP A 73 9.70 12.47 -8.82
CA ASP A 73 10.47 13.63 -8.38
C ASP A 73 11.39 13.28 -7.19
N ALA A 74 12.07 14.27 -6.64
CA ALA A 74 12.97 14.07 -5.50
C ALA A 74 12.23 13.52 -4.26
N LEU A 75 11.02 14.01 -3.97
CA LEU A 75 10.22 13.53 -2.84
C LEU A 75 9.69 12.11 -3.09
N GLY A 76 9.11 11.87 -4.27
CA GLY A 76 8.64 10.55 -4.68
C GLY A 76 9.75 9.50 -4.66
N SER A 77 10.98 9.88 -5.04
CA SER A 77 12.12 8.97 -5.04
C SER A 77 12.49 8.49 -3.63
N VAL A 78 12.37 9.34 -2.61
CA VAL A 78 12.58 8.95 -1.19
C VAL A 78 11.53 7.92 -0.76
N PHE A 79 10.24 8.15 -1.10
CA PHE A 79 9.19 7.18 -0.80
C PHE A 79 9.37 5.85 -1.53
N VAL A 80 9.76 5.90 -2.79
CA VAL A 80 10.04 4.70 -3.60
C VAL A 80 11.20 3.90 -3.01
N ALA A 81 12.29 4.55 -2.59
CA ALA A 81 13.40 3.90 -1.90
C ALA A 81 12.96 3.28 -0.57
N LEU A 82 12.14 4.00 0.21
CA LEU A 82 11.60 3.52 1.48
C LEU A 82 10.74 2.26 1.27
N ILE A 83 9.84 2.27 0.29
CA ILE A 83 9.01 1.12 -0.08
C ILE A 83 9.88 -0.07 -0.49
N GLY A 84 10.92 0.16 -1.30
CA GLY A 84 11.86 -0.88 -1.71
C GLY A 84 12.61 -1.49 -0.53
N CYS A 85 13.17 -0.66 0.36
CA CYS A 85 13.92 -1.10 1.54
C CYS A 85 13.03 -1.86 2.54
N ILE A 86 11.92 -1.26 2.95
CA ILE A 86 11.03 -1.87 3.95
C ILE A 86 10.35 -3.11 3.35
N GLY A 87 9.90 -3.04 2.09
CA GLY A 87 9.29 -4.17 1.40
C GLY A 87 10.23 -5.37 1.31
N PHE A 88 11.50 -5.17 0.95
CA PHE A 88 12.49 -6.23 0.90
C PHE A 88 12.81 -6.79 2.30
N LEU A 89 13.07 -5.96 3.29
CA LEU A 89 13.38 -6.39 4.65
C LEU A 89 12.22 -7.19 5.27
N THR A 90 11.01 -6.68 5.14
CA THR A 90 9.80 -7.35 5.64
C THR A 90 9.53 -8.65 4.89
N GLY A 91 9.67 -8.65 3.56
CA GLY A 91 9.52 -9.84 2.73
C GLY A 91 10.57 -10.92 3.04
N PHE A 92 11.82 -10.53 3.27
CA PHE A 92 12.88 -11.45 3.68
C PHE A 92 12.59 -12.06 5.07
N TYR A 93 12.21 -11.24 6.04
CA TYR A 93 11.83 -11.72 7.37
C TYR A 93 10.62 -12.65 7.33
N SER A 94 9.66 -12.36 6.45
CA SER A 94 8.43 -13.16 6.33
C SER A 94 8.70 -14.61 5.92
N LEU A 95 9.80 -14.91 5.24
CA LEU A 95 10.15 -16.29 4.85
C LEU A 95 10.33 -17.19 6.07
N ALA A 96 11.08 -16.73 7.07
CA ALA A 96 11.32 -17.50 8.29
C ALA A 96 10.04 -17.66 9.12
N TYR A 97 9.27 -16.57 9.22
CA TYR A 97 8.01 -16.52 9.96
C TYR A 97 6.95 -17.47 9.36
N ILE A 98 6.71 -17.39 8.04
CA ILE A 98 5.74 -18.25 7.35
C ILE A 98 6.17 -19.72 7.37
N ARG A 99 7.49 -20.01 7.28
CA ARG A 99 7.98 -21.39 7.42
C ARG A 99 7.63 -21.97 8.78
N HIS A 100 7.87 -21.22 9.83
CA HIS A 100 7.54 -21.62 11.20
C HIS A 100 6.05 -21.89 11.36
N ASP A 101 5.19 -20.98 10.87
CA ASP A 101 3.72 -21.12 10.96
C ASP A 101 3.18 -22.33 10.20
N VAL A 102 3.82 -22.73 9.10
CA VAL A 102 3.49 -23.97 8.39
C VAL A 102 3.93 -25.19 9.17
N GLU A 103 5.12 -25.18 9.80
CA GLU A 103 5.64 -26.29 10.59
C GLU A 103 4.77 -26.60 11.82
N ILE A 104 4.24 -25.58 12.48
CA ILE A 104 3.32 -25.75 13.63
C ILE A 104 1.86 -25.96 13.20
N GLY A 105 1.58 -26.01 11.88
CA GLY A 105 0.26 -26.29 11.35
C GLY A 105 -0.74 -25.12 11.40
N HIS A 106 -0.26 -23.91 11.62
CA HIS A 106 -1.10 -22.70 11.64
C HIS A 106 -1.51 -22.20 10.25
N MET A 107 -0.74 -22.54 9.20
CA MET A 107 -1.02 -22.14 7.82
C MET A 107 -1.06 -23.33 6.86
N SER A 108 -2.09 -23.36 6.03
CA SER A 108 -2.20 -24.28 4.90
C SER A 108 -1.42 -23.79 3.67
N PRO A 109 -1.06 -24.69 2.71
CA PRO A 109 -0.38 -24.28 1.47
C PRO A 109 -1.14 -23.21 0.66
N SER A 110 -2.47 -23.22 0.73
CA SER A 110 -3.32 -22.21 0.08
C SER A 110 -3.17 -20.84 0.72
N GLN A 111 -3.10 -20.78 2.05
CA GLN A 111 -2.92 -19.54 2.80
C GLN A 111 -1.53 -18.94 2.58
N VAL A 112 -0.49 -19.79 2.50
CA VAL A 112 0.88 -19.35 2.15
C VAL A 112 0.91 -18.71 0.77
N LYS A 113 0.26 -19.35 -0.23
CA LYS A 113 0.13 -18.76 -1.57
C LYS A 113 -0.57 -17.40 -1.49
N GLN A 114 -1.72 -17.29 -0.82
CA GLN A 114 -2.47 -16.05 -0.67
C GLN A 114 -1.61 -14.95 -0.03
N TYR A 115 -0.85 -15.28 1.00
CA TYR A 115 0.05 -14.34 1.66
C TYR A 115 1.04 -13.71 0.68
N TYR A 116 1.80 -14.53 -0.09
CA TYR A 116 2.80 -14.00 -1.01
C TYR A 116 2.19 -13.24 -2.19
N VAL A 117 1.03 -13.67 -2.68
CA VAL A 117 0.28 -12.97 -3.73
C VAL A 117 -0.13 -11.58 -3.26
N PHE A 118 -0.80 -11.48 -2.10
CA PHE A 118 -1.28 -10.19 -1.60
C PHE A 118 -0.17 -9.29 -1.07
N PHE A 119 0.94 -9.85 -0.55
CA PHE A 119 2.10 -9.06 -0.18
C PHE A 119 2.73 -8.38 -1.40
N SER A 120 2.93 -9.12 -2.49
CA SER A 120 3.47 -8.55 -3.73
C SER A 120 2.51 -7.53 -4.35
N LEU A 121 1.20 -7.80 -4.30
CA LEU A 121 0.18 -6.86 -4.75
C LEU A 121 0.18 -5.58 -3.89
N PHE A 122 0.35 -5.69 -2.58
CA PHE A 122 0.47 -4.56 -1.68
C PHE A 122 1.67 -3.67 -2.02
N VAL A 123 2.85 -4.26 -2.28
CA VAL A 123 4.03 -3.50 -2.72
C VAL A 123 3.77 -2.79 -4.05
N PHE A 124 3.13 -3.47 -5.01
CA PHE A 124 2.73 -2.85 -6.27
C PHE A 124 1.83 -1.63 -6.05
N THR A 125 0.79 -1.76 -5.24
CA THR A 125 -0.16 -0.67 -5.00
C THR A 125 0.48 0.52 -4.29
N MET A 126 1.41 0.27 -3.34
CA MET A 126 2.20 1.35 -2.73
C MET A 126 3.06 2.10 -3.75
N LEU A 127 3.72 1.39 -4.68
CA LEU A 127 4.49 2.01 -5.75
C LEU A 127 3.59 2.83 -6.69
N VAL A 128 2.39 2.33 -7.03
CA VAL A 128 1.41 3.09 -7.83
C VAL A 128 1.03 4.40 -7.13
N VAL A 129 0.76 4.37 -5.83
CA VAL A 129 0.44 5.60 -5.06
C VAL A 129 1.61 6.57 -5.05
N ALA A 130 2.83 6.09 -4.76
CA ALA A 130 4.02 6.94 -4.63
C ALA A 130 4.45 7.58 -5.95
N LEU A 131 4.15 6.93 -7.09
CA LEU A 131 4.52 7.38 -8.43
C LEU A 131 3.40 8.10 -9.16
N SER A 132 2.15 8.03 -8.67
CA SER A 132 1.00 8.56 -9.39
C SER A 132 1.03 10.09 -9.47
N ASN A 133 1.03 10.64 -10.68
CA ASN A 133 0.81 12.05 -10.93
C ASN A 133 -0.67 12.39 -11.15
N ASN A 134 -1.51 11.38 -11.36
CA ASN A 134 -2.95 11.54 -11.55
C ASN A 134 -3.64 11.41 -10.18
N ILE A 135 -4.35 12.46 -9.74
CA ILE A 135 -5.01 12.52 -8.41
C ILE A 135 -6.09 11.45 -8.24
N ILE A 136 -6.79 11.08 -9.32
CA ILE A 136 -7.81 10.02 -9.30
C ILE A 136 -7.13 8.66 -9.18
N MET A 137 -6.05 8.43 -9.97
CA MET A 137 -5.29 7.18 -9.90
C MET A 137 -4.61 7.00 -8.54
N MET A 138 -4.11 8.07 -7.94
CA MET A 138 -3.57 8.06 -6.58
C MET A 138 -4.65 7.60 -5.59
N TRP A 139 -5.87 8.13 -5.69
CA TRP A 139 -6.99 7.70 -4.86
C TRP A 139 -7.30 6.21 -5.06
N VAL A 140 -7.39 5.72 -6.31
CA VAL A 140 -7.59 4.29 -6.62
C VAL A 140 -6.47 3.44 -6.03
N GLY A 141 -5.21 3.90 -6.12
CA GLY A 141 -4.05 3.21 -5.55
C GLY A 141 -4.13 3.08 -4.03
N ILE A 142 -4.55 4.12 -3.32
CA ILE A 142 -4.76 4.09 -1.86
C ILE A 142 -5.82 3.04 -1.50
N GLU A 143 -6.93 2.96 -2.24
CA GLU A 143 -7.96 1.95 -2.01
C GLU A 143 -7.46 0.53 -2.28
N ALA A 144 -6.72 0.34 -3.37
CA ALA A 144 -6.12 -0.95 -3.69
C ALA A 144 -5.11 -1.39 -2.61
N THR A 145 -4.35 -0.46 -2.02
CA THR A 145 -3.44 -0.72 -0.90
C THR A 145 -4.23 -1.19 0.33
N THR A 146 -5.33 -0.52 0.66
CA THR A 146 -6.22 -0.89 1.76
C THR A 146 -6.79 -2.30 1.57
N LEU A 147 -7.31 -2.62 0.38
CA LEU A 147 -7.84 -3.96 0.09
C LEU A 147 -6.75 -5.04 0.19
N SER A 148 -5.54 -4.78 -0.33
CA SER A 148 -4.43 -5.73 -0.25
C SER A 148 -4.05 -6.04 1.19
N THR A 149 -4.02 -5.02 2.09
CA THR A 149 -3.76 -5.23 3.52
C THR A 149 -4.87 -5.98 4.24
N VAL A 150 -6.14 -5.75 3.89
CA VAL A 150 -7.28 -6.52 4.43
C VAL A 150 -7.10 -8.01 4.17
N PHE A 151 -6.74 -8.37 2.95
CA PHE A 151 -6.51 -9.78 2.60
C PHE A 151 -5.28 -10.37 3.28
N LEU A 152 -4.23 -9.57 3.53
CA LEU A 152 -3.07 -9.99 4.31
C LEU A 152 -3.44 -10.27 5.77
N VAL A 153 -4.20 -9.39 6.41
CA VAL A 153 -4.69 -9.58 7.79
C VAL A 153 -5.60 -10.81 7.89
N GLY A 154 -6.48 -11.00 6.89
CA GLY A 154 -7.38 -12.15 6.82
C GLY A 154 -6.72 -13.47 6.42
N ALA A 155 -5.44 -13.51 6.02
CA ALA A 155 -4.78 -14.69 5.45
C ALA A 155 -4.77 -15.90 6.39
N TYR A 156 -4.70 -15.69 7.70
CA TYR A 156 -4.77 -16.76 8.71
C TYR A 156 -6.14 -17.42 8.84
N SER A 157 -7.20 -16.78 8.34
CA SER A 157 -8.58 -17.30 8.36
C SER A 157 -9.09 -17.75 9.74
N THR A 158 -8.52 -17.23 10.83
CA THR A 158 -9.02 -17.44 12.18
C THR A 158 -10.19 -16.49 12.45
N LYS A 159 -11.06 -16.82 13.44
CA LYS A 159 -12.17 -15.93 13.81
C LYS A 159 -11.67 -14.53 14.17
N LEU A 160 -10.58 -14.44 14.92
CA LEU A 160 -9.98 -13.16 15.34
C LEU A 160 -9.39 -12.38 14.17
N SER A 161 -8.68 -13.05 13.23
CA SER A 161 -8.12 -12.37 12.07
C SER A 161 -9.20 -11.88 11.10
N LEU A 162 -10.28 -12.65 10.92
CA LEU A 162 -11.42 -12.23 10.11
C LEU A 162 -12.18 -11.07 10.76
N GLU A 163 -12.39 -11.10 12.09
CA GLU A 163 -12.99 -9.98 12.83
C GLU A 163 -12.15 -8.70 12.69
N ALA A 164 -10.84 -8.81 12.86
CA ALA A 164 -9.92 -7.68 12.68
C ALA A 164 -9.97 -7.14 11.24
N ALA A 165 -9.95 -8.02 10.24
CA ALA A 165 -10.06 -7.64 8.83
C ALA A 165 -11.39 -6.91 8.54
N TRP A 166 -12.52 -7.39 9.06
CA TRP A 166 -13.82 -6.74 8.91
C TRP A 166 -13.89 -5.37 9.58
N LYS A 167 -13.38 -5.23 10.81
CA LYS A 167 -13.30 -3.94 11.50
C LYS A 167 -12.49 -2.93 10.68
N TYR A 168 -11.35 -3.37 10.15
CA TYR A 168 -10.50 -2.55 9.29
C TYR A 168 -11.21 -2.12 8.00
N VAL A 169 -11.89 -3.05 7.31
CA VAL A 169 -12.70 -2.73 6.10
C VAL A 169 -13.74 -1.67 6.41
N ILE A 170 -14.54 -1.85 7.47
CA ILE A 170 -15.64 -0.93 7.80
C ILE A 170 -15.10 0.49 8.04
N VAL A 171 -14.04 0.63 8.82
CA VAL A 171 -13.43 1.94 9.13
C VAL A 171 -12.85 2.57 7.87
N CYS A 172 -12.13 1.80 7.06
CA CYS A 172 -11.54 2.30 5.82
C CYS A 172 -12.60 2.67 4.78
N THR A 173 -13.62 1.82 4.59
CA THR A 173 -14.69 2.05 3.59
C THR A 173 -15.49 3.33 3.89
N ALA A 174 -15.72 3.66 5.16
CA ALA A 174 -16.35 4.93 5.52
C ALA A 174 -15.51 6.13 5.02
N GLY A 175 -14.19 6.02 5.03
CA GLY A 175 -13.29 7.07 4.52
C GLY A 175 -13.22 7.17 2.99
N VAL A 176 -13.52 6.06 2.27
CA VAL A 176 -13.40 5.98 0.79
C VAL A 176 -14.21 7.06 0.09
N ALA A 177 -15.50 7.18 0.44
CA ALA A 177 -16.40 8.16 -0.17
C ALA A 177 -15.94 9.60 0.10
N PHE A 178 -15.46 9.88 1.31
CA PHE A 178 -14.92 11.20 1.65
C PHE A 178 -13.67 11.53 0.84
N GLY A 179 -12.74 10.59 0.72
CA GLY A 179 -11.53 10.77 -0.09
C GLY A 179 -11.82 11.02 -1.56
N LEU A 180 -12.76 10.27 -2.15
CA LEU A 180 -13.20 10.49 -3.52
C LEU A 180 -13.82 11.89 -3.68
N TYR A 181 -14.72 12.26 -2.77
CA TYR A 181 -15.36 13.55 -2.81
C TYR A 181 -14.33 14.70 -2.72
N GLY A 182 -13.35 14.60 -1.82
CA GLY A 182 -12.24 15.55 -1.74
C GLY A 182 -11.46 15.65 -3.06
N THR A 183 -11.14 14.52 -3.69
CA THR A 183 -10.44 14.48 -4.98
C THR A 183 -11.28 15.11 -6.10
N VAL A 184 -12.59 14.86 -6.13
CA VAL A 184 -13.51 15.47 -7.11
C VAL A 184 -13.62 16.99 -6.92
N LEU A 185 -13.62 17.49 -5.68
CA LEU A 185 -13.61 18.93 -5.42
C LEU A 185 -12.33 19.60 -5.91
N VAL A 186 -11.16 18.97 -5.72
CA VAL A 186 -9.89 19.46 -6.29
C VAL A 186 -9.96 19.52 -7.80
N TYR A 187 -10.44 18.44 -8.43
CA TYR A 187 -10.60 18.38 -9.89
C TYR A 187 -11.56 19.46 -10.39
N ALA A 188 -12.73 19.62 -9.76
CA ALA A 188 -13.73 20.60 -10.18
C ALA A 188 -13.20 22.03 -10.09
N ASN A 189 -12.54 22.39 -9.00
CA ASN A 189 -11.91 23.70 -8.82
C ASN A 189 -10.82 23.95 -9.88
N ALA A 190 -10.01 22.95 -10.18
CA ALA A 190 -8.97 23.06 -11.19
C ALA A 190 -9.54 23.19 -12.62
N ALA A 191 -10.57 22.40 -12.93
CA ALA A 191 -11.21 22.40 -14.25
C ALA A 191 -11.92 23.72 -14.57
N ASP A 192 -12.35 24.48 -13.55
CA ASP A 192 -12.97 25.81 -13.71
C ASP A 192 -11.93 26.88 -14.07
N VAL A 193 -10.69 26.71 -13.61
CA VAL A 193 -9.61 27.70 -13.79
C VAL A 193 -8.72 27.38 -15.00
N MET A 194 -8.54 26.09 -15.32
CA MET A 194 -7.62 25.64 -16.37
C MET A 194 -8.29 25.67 -17.74
N ALA A 195 -7.56 26.12 -18.78
CA ALA A 195 -8.03 26.14 -20.17
C ALA A 195 -8.32 24.74 -20.72
N ASP A 196 -7.59 23.71 -20.24
CA ASP A 196 -7.78 22.30 -20.60
C ASP A 196 -8.14 21.47 -19.36
N ALA A 197 -9.42 21.15 -19.21
CA ALA A 197 -9.94 20.36 -18.10
C ALA A 197 -9.32 18.93 -18.07
N HIS A 198 -8.84 18.39 -19.19
CA HIS A 198 -8.17 17.08 -19.19
C HIS A 198 -6.83 17.09 -18.45
N GLN A 199 -6.19 18.24 -18.32
CA GLN A 199 -4.96 18.40 -17.54
C GLN A 199 -5.23 18.56 -16.03
N ALA A 200 -6.45 18.86 -15.63
CA ALA A 200 -6.84 19.10 -14.24
C ALA A 200 -6.76 17.85 -13.34
N VAL A 201 -6.52 16.67 -13.91
CA VAL A 201 -6.29 15.44 -13.14
C VAL A 201 -4.81 15.22 -12.77
N PHE A 202 -3.86 15.96 -13.39
CA PHE A 202 -2.44 15.76 -13.16
C PHE A 202 -1.90 16.75 -12.14
N TRP A 203 -1.34 16.23 -11.04
CA TRP A 203 -0.81 17.04 -9.95
C TRP A 203 0.20 18.09 -10.42
N THR A 204 1.13 17.73 -11.28
CA THR A 204 2.14 18.64 -11.82
C THR A 204 1.53 19.77 -12.66
N SER A 205 0.39 19.54 -13.32
CA SER A 205 -0.35 20.55 -14.08
C SER A 205 -1.15 21.48 -13.19
N LEU A 206 -1.52 21.06 -11.96
CA LEU A 206 -2.27 21.89 -11.00
C LEU A 206 -1.40 22.97 -10.34
N LEU A 207 -0.12 22.67 -10.10
CA LEU A 207 0.77 23.54 -9.31
C LEU A 207 0.84 24.99 -9.81
N PRO A 208 0.95 25.28 -11.12
CA PRO A 208 1.00 26.65 -11.62
C PRO A 208 -0.29 27.47 -11.37
N TYR A 209 -1.42 26.77 -11.21
CA TYR A 209 -2.74 27.38 -11.01
C TYR A 209 -3.18 27.44 -9.54
N ALA A 210 -2.38 26.90 -8.62
CA ALA A 210 -2.74 26.74 -7.21
C ALA A 210 -3.16 28.08 -6.53
N SER A 211 -2.59 29.20 -6.94
CA SER A 211 -2.95 30.53 -6.42
C SER A 211 -4.30 31.08 -6.92
N GLN A 212 -4.87 30.46 -7.95
CA GLN A 212 -6.13 30.87 -8.57
C GLN A 212 -7.32 30.03 -8.10
N PHE A 213 -7.08 28.98 -7.32
CA PHE A 213 -8.12 28.09 -6.83
C PHE A 213 -8.98 28.77 -5.77
N ASP A 214 -10.28 28.43 -5.76
CA ASP A 214 -11.18 28.86 -4.69
C ASP A 214 -10.72 28.25 -3.36
N VAL A 215 -10.39 29.12 -2.41
CA VAL A 215 -9.83 28.75 -1.12
C VAL A 215 -10.83 27.94 -0.28
N VAL A 216 -12.13 28.27 -0.36
CA VAL A 216 -13.16 27.57 0.43
C VAL A 216 -13.32 26.12 -0.06
N LEU A 217 -13.38 25.92 -1.38
CA LEU A 217 -13.44 24.59 -1.97
C LEU A 217 -12.20 23.75 -1.62
N MET A 218 -11.00 24.36 -1.64
CA MET A 218 -9.76 23.67 -1.27
C MET A 218 -9.71 23.32 0.21
N GLN A 219 -10.22 24.17 1.10
CA GLN A 219 -10.33 23.85 2.53
C GLN A 219 -11.30 22.68 2.78
N ILE A 220 -12.44 22.67 2.10
CA ILE A 220 -13.40 21.55 2.17
C ILE A 220 -12.75 20.26 1.65
N ALA A 221 -12.10 20.32 0.48
CA ALA A 221 -11.40 19.17 -0.09
C ALA A 221 -10.33 18.63 0.85
N PHE A 222 -9.56 19.51 1.51
CA PHE A 222 -8.56 19.13 2.51
C PHE A 222 -9.19 18.39 3.70
N VAL A 223 -10.31 18.89 4.24
CA VAL A 223 -11.00 18.23 5.36
C VAL A 223 -11.45 16.82 4.97
N PHE A 224 -12.02 16.64 3.78
CA PHE A 224 -12.42 15.34 3.29
C PHE A 224 -11.23 14.39 3.08
N ALA A 225 -10.13 14.88 2.53
CA ALA A 225 -8.89 14.13 2.40
C ALA A 225 -8.31 13.73 3.78
N ALA A 226 -8.33 14.65 4.76
CA ALA A 226 -7.87 14.39 6.11
C ALA A 226 -8.73 13.33 6.83
N ILE A 227 -10.06 13.36 6.67
CA ILE A 227 -10.96 12.33 7.20
C ILE A 227 -10.62 10.96 6.61
N ARG A 228 -10.28 10.88 5.32
CA ARG A 228 -9.88 9.62 4.67
C ARG A 228 -8.53 9.10 5.15
N LEU A 229 -7.55 9.98 5.25
CA LEU A 229 -6.18 9.60 5.60
C LEU A 229 -5.99 9.38 7.11
N GLY A 230 -6.84 9.99 7.96
CA GLY A 230 -6.74 9.91 9.40
C GLY A 230 -6.69 8.48 9.94
N PRO A 231 -7.66 7.59 9.62
CA PRO A 231 -7.66 6.20 10.09
C PRO A 231 -6.44 5.41 9.63
N THR A 232 -6.00 5.60 8.38
CA THR A 232 -4.84 4.90 7.81
C THR A 232 -3.52 5.38 8.40
N ALA A 233 -3.43 6.66 8.79
CA ALA A 233 -2.28 7.23 9.48
C ALA A 233 -2.26 6.96 11.00
N GLY A 234 -3.29 6.27 11.52
CA GLY A 234 -3.37 5.95 12.96
C GLY A 234 -3.71 7.13 13.85
N LEU A 235 -4.36 8.17 13.31
CA LEU A 235 -4.75 9.33 14.10
C LEU A 235 -5.89 8.97 15.07
N SER A 236 -5.65 9.17 16.37
CA SER A 236 -6.69 9.07 17.39
C SER A 236 -7.68 10.25 17.26
N PRO A 237 -9.00 10.04 17.40
CA PRO A 237 -9.73 8.84 17.86
C PRO A 237 -10.15 7.88 16.73
N LEU A 238 -9.71 8.09 15.50
CA LEU A 238 -10.13 7.35 14.31
C LEU A 238 -9.38 6.01 14.16
N HIS A 239 -8.34 5.79 14.98
CA HIS A 239 -7.59 4.54 14.95
C HIS A 239 -8.41 3.43 15.64
N PRO A 240 -8.70 2.30 14.95
CA PRO A 240 -9.36 1.17 15.60
C PRO A 240 -8.45 0.63 16.71
N SER A 241 -8.87 0.76 17.96
CA SER A 241 -8.17 0.15 19.07
C SER A 241 -8.07 -1.36 18.83
N PRO A 242 -6.90 -2.00 19.07
CA PRO A 242 -6.87 -3.45 19.11
C PRO A 242 -7.92 -3.93 20.11
N PRO A 243 -8.65 -5.04 19.83
CA PRO A 243 -9.60 -5.59 20.78
C PRO A 243 -8.88 -5.73 22.13
N ASP A 244 -9.55 -5.28 23.20
CA ASP A 244 -9.02 -5.40 24.55
C ASP A 244 -8.42 -6.79 24.70
N SER A 245 -7.15 -6.86 25.06
CA SER A 245 -6.49 -8.13 25.34
C SER A 245 -7.42 -8.89 26.31
N PRO A 246 -7.76 -10.15 26.04
CA PRO A 246 -8.61 -10.90 26.95
C PRO A 246 -8.00 -10.79 28.35
N PRO A 247 -8.80 -10.55 29.40
CA PRO A 247 -8.28 -10.44 30.75
C PRO A 247 -7.38 -11.65 30.99
N LEU A 248 -6.15 -11.38 31.42
CA LEU A 248 -5.20 -12.45 31.75
C LEU A 248 -5.97 -13.46 32.64
N PRO A 249 -5.96 -14.76 32.30
CA PRO A 249 -6.58 -15.73 33.15
C PRO A 249 -6.01 -15.54 34.56
N HIS A 250 -6.87 -15.16 35.49
CA HIS A 250 -6.49 -15.08 36.89
C HIS A 250 -5.90 -16.45 37.24
N SER A 251 -4.59 -16.52 37.38
CA SER A 251 -3.96 -17.70 37.99
C SER A 251 -4.62 -17.88 39.34
N PRO A 252 -5.26 -19.02 39.58
CA PRO A 252 -5.80 -19.27 40.94
C PRO A 252 -4.62 -19.20 41.91
N LEU A 253 -4.68 -18.26 42.83
CA LEU A 253 -3.73 -18.21 43.93
C LEU A 253 -3.71 -19.62 44.57
N PRO A 254 -2.54 -20.23 44.78
CA PRO A 254 -2.47 -21.50 45.49
C PRO A 254 -3.15 -21.31 46.83
N SER A 255 -4.22 -22.06 47.07
CA SER A 255 -4.93 -22.10 48.35
C SER A 255 -3.91 -22.49 49.42
N ALA A 256 -3.58 -21.53 50.31
CA ALA A 256 -2.82 -21.83 51.51
C ALA A 256 -3.63 -22.86 52.30
N SER A 257 -3.10 -24.09 52.38
CA SER A 257 -3.60 -25.08 53.32
C SER A 257 -3.34 -24.55 54.73
N PRO A 258 -4.37 -24.49 55.62
CA PRO A 258 -4.15 -24.18 57.01
C PRO A 258 -3.43 -25.33 57.76
N PRO A 259 -2.74 -25.05 58.84
CA PRO A 259 -1.89 -25.95 59.58
C PRO A 259 -2.67 -27.12 60.28
#